data_d99296cc9bca28af40029d91ca583706
#
_entry.id   d99296cc9bca28af40029d91ca583706
#
_cell.length_a   1.000
_cell.length_b   1.000
_cell.length_c   1.000
_cell.angle_alpha   90.00
_cell.angle_beta   90.00
_cell.angle_gamma   90.00
#
_symmetry.space_group_name_H-M   'P 1'
#
loop_
_entity.id
_entity.type
_entity.pdbx_description
1 polymer ?
#
loop_
_entity_poly.entity_id
_entity_poly.type
_entity_poly.pdbx_seq_one_letter_code
_entity_poly.pdbx_strand_id
1 'polypeptide(L)'
;SLIEQTYSNVEFIVINGASTDNTLPILESFKNENLKIYSEEDFGIYDALNKGIVYCSGDIIGLLHGDDYLADKYVVQQIVNAFEIEQEPILIGNLSYFHPNNTSKIVRKYYPKRFKKWMFRFGIAPPHPAFYVKRELFEKYGNYRIDLEIAGDFDLMLRFLYIHEVPFKLINQNWIMMSTGGKSTSGWQSIIKNNKDIIRVCNEYQLRTNILFVYSKYLLKLFGMR
;
A
#
# COMPACT_ATOMS: atom_id res chain seq x y z
N SER A 1 -12.04 1.39 12.19
CA SER A 1 -10.69 1.86 12.55
C SER A 1 -10.41 3.27 12.02
N LEU A 2 -10.94 3.66 10.84
CA LEU A 2 -10.76 5.02 10.29
C LEU A 2 -11.48 6.07 11.15
N ILE A 3 -12.78 5.90 11.37
CA ILE A 3 -13.61 6.87 12.11
C ILE A 3 -13.27 6.99 13.61
N GLU A 4 -12.46 6.07 14.15
CA GLU A 4 -12.01 6.06 15.54
C GLU A 4 -10.68 6.81 15.73
N GLN A 5 -10.07 7.32 14.66
CA GLN A 5 -8.80 8.02 14.75
C GLN A 5 -8.93 9.33 15.55
N THR A 6 -7.93 9.60 16.38
CA THR A 6 -7.92 10.78 17.27
C THR A 6 -7.49 12.07 16.57
N TYR A 7 -6.82 11.97 15.43
CA TYR A 7 -6.41 13.12 14.63
C TYR A 7 -7.60 13.63 13.81
N SER A 8 -7.96 14.90 13.96
CA SER A 8 -9.18 15.47 13.40
C SER A 8 -9.00 16.05 11.98
N ASN A 9 -7.79 16.52 11.62
CA ASN A 9 -7.54 17.11 10.31
C ASN A 9 -7.20 16.01 9.28
N VAL A 10 -8.16 15.12 9.02
CA VAL A 10 -8.05 13.96 8.13
C VAL A 10 -9.33 13.81 7.33
N GLU A 11 -9.22 13.39 6.09
CA GLU A 11 -10.34 12.95 5.26
C GLU A 11 -10.20 11.47 4.91
N PHE A 12 -11.31 10.77 4.89
CA PHE A 12 -11.38 9.37 4.49
C PHE A 12 -12.15 9.27 3.17
N ILE A 13 -11.43 8.95 2.11
CA ILE A 13 -12.01 8.79 0.77
C ILE A 13 -12.23 7.31 0.51
N VAL A 14 -13.48 6.90 0.40
CA VAL A 14 -13.86 5.52 0.06
C VAL A 14 -14.27 5.47 -1.39
N ILE A 15 -13.59 4.65 -2.17
CA ILE A 15 -13.95 4.36 -3.55
C ILE A 15 -14.62 2.98 -3.58
N ASN A 16 -15.89 2.97 -3.92
CA ASN A 16 -16.67 1.76 -4.12
C ASN A 16 -16.82 1.50 -5.62
N GLY A 17 -16.33 0.37 -6.10
CA GLY A 17 -16.36 -0.03 -7.50
C GLY A 17 -17.76 -0.48 -7.97
N ALA A 18 -18.79 0.31 -7.68
CA ALA A 18 -20.18 0.02 -7.98
C ALA A 18 -20.65 -1.35 -7.47
N SER A 19 -20.33 -1.68 -6.22
CA SER A 19 -20.74 -2.95 -5.58
C SER A 19 -22.24 -3.15 -5.65
N THR A 20 -22.66 -4.37 -5.99
CA THR A 20 -24.09 -4.75 -6.12
C THR A 20 -24.65 -5.45 -4.88
N ASP A 21 -23.83 -5.61 -3.85
CA ASP A 21 -24.20 -6.17 -2.56
C ASP A 21 -24.53 -5.07 -1.52
N ASN A 22 -24.52 -5.41 -0.25
CA ASN A 22 -24.81 -4.46 0.83
C ASN A 22 -23.65 -3.51 1.19
N THR A 23 -22.56 -3.48 0.41
CA THR A 23 -21.39 -2.65 0.72
C THR A 23 -21.75 -1.17 0.80
N LEU A 24 -22.42 -0.62 -0.21
CA LEU A 24 -22.77 0.80 -0.23
C LEU A 24 -23.73 1.20 0.90
N PRO A 25 -24.85 0.49 1.15
CA PRO A 25 -25.70 0.75 2.32
C PRO A 25 -24.96 0.70 3.65
N ILE A 26 -24.00 -0.23 3.82
CA ILE A 26 -23.18 -0.31 5.03
C ILE A 26 -22.29 0.93 5.15
N LEU A 27 -21.61 1.34 4.08
CA LEU A 27 -20.77 2.53 4.07
C LEU A 27 -21.56 3.79 4.42
N GLU A 28 -22.74 3.98 3.82
CA GLU A 28 -23.61 5.12 4.07
C GLU A 28 -24.19 5.15 5.49
N SER A 29 -24.21 4.02 6.20
CA SER A 29 -24.64 3.96 7.59
C SER A 29 -23.65 4.64 8.56
N PHE A 30 -22.39 4.79 8.16
CA PHE A 30 -21.38 5.50 8.95
C PHE A 30 -21.52 7.01 8.76
N LYS A 31 -22.00 7.69 9.81
CA LYS A 31 -22.12 9.16 9.83
C LYS A 31 -20.83 9.75 10.38
N ASN A 32 -19.96 10.23 9.51
CA ASN A 32 -18.73 10.92 9.88
C ASN A 32 -18.44 12.04 8.86
N GLU A 33 -18.23 13.26 9.33
CA GLU A 33 -18.01 14.44 8.47
C GLU A 33 -16.76 14.35 7.60
N ASN A 34 -15.76 13.58 8.05
CA ASN A 34 -14.51 13.36 7.34
C ASN A 34 -14.59 12.21 6.33
N LEU A 35 -15.72 11.46 6.29
CA LEU A 35 -15.92 10.32 5.40
C LEU A 35 -16.64 10.77 4.12
N LYS A 36 -15.97 10.60 2.98
CA LYS A 36 -16.52 10.85 1.65
C LYS A 36 -16.56 9.53 0.89
N ILE A 37 -17.73 9.17 0.35
CA ILE A 37 -17.95 7.92 -0.37
C ILE A 37 -18.25 8.25 -1.83
N TYR A 38 -17.48 7.67 -2.73
CA TYR A 38 -17.67 7.75 -4.18
C TYR A 38 -17.93 6.34 -4.71
N SER A 39 -19.06 6.18 -5.40
CA SER A 39 -19.49 4.87 -5.95
C SER A 39 -19.61 4.98 -7.46
N GLU A 40 -18.69 4.36 -8.16
CA GLU A 40 -18.61 4.34 -9.62
C GLU A 40 -17.85 3.10 -10.10
N GLU A 41 -18.14 2.63 -11.31
CA GLU A 41 -17.43 1.50 -11.90
C GLU A 41 -15.93 1.78 -12.00
N ASP A 42 -15.09 0.76 -11.77
CA ASP A 42 -13.66 0.81 -11.92
C ASP A 42 -13.11 -0.32 -12.79
N PHE A 43 -11.94 -0.11 -13.37
CA PHE A 43 -11.19 -1.08 -14.16
C PHE A 43 -10.16 -1.86 -13.31
N GLY A 44 -10.43 -2.02 -12.03
CA GLY A 44 -9.59 -2.71 -11.06
C GLY A 44 -9.01 -1.80 -9.99
N ILE A 45 -8.27 -2.41 -9.06
CA ILE A 45 -7.82 -1.76 -7.83
C ILE A 45 -7.00 -0.49 -8.07
N TYR A 46 -6.15 -0.46 -9.09
CA TYR A 46 -5.31 0.71 -9.37
C TYR A 46 -6.09 1.86 -9.99
N ASP A 47 -7.16 1.58 -10.74
CA ASP A 47 -8.07 2.61 -11.21
C ASP A 47 -8.85 3.22 -10.03
N ALA A 48 -9.37 2.39 -9.14
CA ALA A 48 -10.01 2.85 -7.91
C ALA A 48 -9.07 3.71 -7.05
N LEU A 49 -7.81 3.28 -6.87
CA LEU A 49 -6.81 4.06 -6.14
C LEU A 49 -6.51 5.41 -6.82
N ASN A 50 -6.41 5.44 -8.14
CA ASN A 50 -6.20 6.68 -8.90
C ASN A 50 -7.37 7.65 -8.74
N LYS A 51 -8.61 7.17 -8.77
CA LYS A 51 -9.80 7.97 -8.48
C LYS A 51 -9.73 8.53 -7.05
N GLY A 52 -9.37 7.70 -6.07
CA GLY A 52 -9.17 8.14 -4.69
C GLY A 52 -8.14 9.27 -4.58
N ILE A 53 -7.01 9.17 -5.26
CA ILE A 53 -5.97 10.22 -5.29
C ILE A 53 -6.50 11.52 -5.87
N VAL A 54 -7.32 11.47 -6.92
CA VAL A 54 -7.92 12.68 -7.54
C VAL A 54 -8.87 13.38 -6.57
N TYR A 55 -9.60 12.63 -5.75
CA TYR A 55 -10.54 13.21 -4.77
C TYR A 55 -9.86 13.67 -3.47
N CYS A 56 -8.60 13.28 -3.24
CA CYS A 56 -7.87 13.70 -2.04
C CYS A 56 -7.44 15.16 -2.12
N SER A 57 -7.63 15.89 -1.01
CA SER A 57 -7.15 17.27 -0.84
C SER A 57 -6.02 17.39 0.19
N GLY A 58 -5.82 16.38 1.03
CA GLY A 58 -4.78 16.35 2.05
C GLY A 58 -3.36 16.34 1.48
N ASP A 59 -2.39 16.81 2.27
CA ASP A 59 -0.97 16.89 1.89
C ASP A 59 -0.29 15.52 1.89
N ILE A 60 -0.79 14.58 2.69
CA ILE A 60 -0.25 13.23 2.84
C ILE A 60 -1.31 12.22 2.41
N ILE A 61 -0.95 11.30 1.55
CA ILE A 61 -1.80 10.21 1.10
C ILE A 61 -1.30 8.89 1.67
N GLY A 62 -2.19 8.16 2.30
CA GLY A 62 -2.06 6.74 2.66
C GLY A 62 -3.23 5.95 2.11
N LEU A 63 -3.10 4.66 2.03
CA LEU A 63 -4.19 3.80 1.57
C LEU A 63 -4.48 2.67 2.56
N LEU A 64 -5.74 2.24 2.56
CA LEU A 64 -6.21 1.13 3.36
C LEU A 64 -7.15 0.28 2.52
N HIS A 65 -6.88 -1.02 2.42
CA HIS A 65 -7.76 -1.94 1.70
C HIS A 65 -8.96 -2.32 2.57
N GLY A 66 -10.03 -2.77 1.93
CA GLY A 66 -11.31 -3.02 2.61
C GLY A 66 -11.28 -4.13 3.67
N ASP A 67 -10.29 -5.01 3.64
CA ASP A 67 -10.09 -6.09 4.62
C ASP A 67 -8.98 -5.80 5.65
N ASP A 68 -8.38 -4.62 5.58
CA ASP A 68 -7.32 -4.16 6.48
C ASP A 68 -7.83 -3.09 7.47
N TYR A 69 -7.09 -2.82 8.53
CA TYR A 69 -7.40 -1.74 9.47
C TYR A 69 -6.14 -1.09 10.05
N LEU A 70 -6.29 0.14 10.52
CA LEU A 70 -5.25 0.86 11.27
C LEU A 70 -5.02 0.19 12.62
N ALA A 71 -3.77 0.04 13.03
CA ALA A 71 -3.38 -0.78 14.18
C ALA A 71 -4.00 -0.31 15.51
N ASP A 72 -4.20 0.99 15.66
CA ASP A 72 -4.90 1.60 16.79
C ASP A 72 -5.46 2.97 16.42
N LYS A 73 -6.15 3.63 17.35
CA LYS A 73 -6.78 4.94 17.15
C LYS A 73 -5.81 6.13 17.06
N TYR A 74 -4.53 5.92 17.26
CA TYR A 74 -3.50 6.97 17.22
C TYR A 74 -2.64 6.93 15.97
N VAL A 75 -2.87 5.98 15.07
CA VAL A 75 -2.01 5.75 13.90
C VAL A 75 -1.89 6.99 13.03
N VAL A 76 -2.99 7.67 12.71
CA VAL A 76 -2.95 8.88 11.88
C VAL A 76 -2.14 9.98 12.57
N GLN A 77 -2.32 10.20 13.87
CA GLN A 77 -1.51 11.14 14.64
C GLN A 77 -0.02 10.77 14.64
N GLN A 78 0.30 9.48 14.78
CA GLN A 78 1.69 8.99 14.71
C GLN A 78 2.33 9.27 13.36
N ILE A 79 1.58 9.07 12.27
CA ILE A 79 2.04 9.33 10.90
C ILE A 79 2.32 10.82 10.71
N VAL A 80 1.39 11.70 11.10
CA VAL A 80 1.56 13.15 10.99
C VAL A 80 2.78 13.61 11.79
N ASN A 81 2.90 13.21 13.05
CA ASN A 81 4.06 13.53 13.87
C ASN A 81 5.37 13.05 13.25
N ALA A 82 5.36 11.85 12.62
CA ALA A 82 6.54 11.33 11.95
C ALA A 82 6.93 12.17 10.72
N PHE A 83 5.96 12.67 9.94
CA PHE A 83 6.24 13.60 8.83
C PHE A 83 6.79 14.94 9.33
N GLU A 84 6.29 15.45 10.45
CA GLU A 84 6.79 16.68 11.06
C GLU A 84 8.23 16.54 11.59
N ILE A 85 8.59 15.38 12.14
CA ILE A 85 9.93 15.11 12.68
C ILE A 85 10.95 14.81 11.58
N GLU A 86 10.62 13.87 10.70
CA GLU A 86 11.57 13.34 9.72
C GLU A 86 11.72 14.26 8.49
N GLN A 87 10.72 15.09 8.18
CA GLN A 87 10.69 16.03 7.04
C GLN A 87 10.91 15.36 5.67
N GLU A 88 10.79 14.03 5.60
CA GLU A 88 10.94 13.27 4.34
C GLU A 88 9.60 13.21 3.58
N PRO A 89 9.62 13.18 2.24
CA PRO A 89 8.39 13.14 1.46
C PRO A 89 7.70 11.78 1.43
N ILE A 90 8.39 10.72 1.86
CA ILE A 90 7.86 9.36 1.95
C ILE A 90 8.23 8.76 3.30
N LEU A 91 7.23 8.23 4.01
CA LEU A 91 7.44 7.44 5.22
C LEU A 91 6.88 6.02 5.03
N ILE A 92 7.59 5.05 5.56
CA ILE A 92 7.24 3.63 5.44
C ILE A 92 7.24 3.00 6.82
N GLY A 93 6.05 2.63 7.29
CA GLY A 93 5.86 1.96 8.58
C GLY A 93 5.97 0.44 8.50
N ASN A 94 5.72 -0.18 9.64
CA ASN A 94 5.56 -1.63 9.73
C ASN A 94 4.10 -2.01 9.51
N LEU A 95 3.88 -3.28 9.16
CA LEU A 95 2.56 -3.88 9.20
C LEU A 95 2.58 -5.24 9.91
N SER A 96 1.45 -5.63 10.45
CA SER A 96 1.24 -6.95 11.04
C SER A 96 0.14 -7.70 10.31
N TYR A 97 0.34 -8.99 10.08
CA TYR A 97 -0.68 -9.85 9.48
C TYR A 97 -1.50 -10.52 10.57
N PHE A 98 -2.82 -10.51 10.41
CA PHE A 98 -3.74 -11.22 11.30
C PHE A 98 -4.53 -12.30 10.54
N HIS A 99 -5.10 -13.24 11.28
CA HIS A 99 -5.95 -14.27 10.70
C HIS A 99 -7.39 -13.76 10.57
N PRO A 100 -8.07 -13.86 9.40
CA PRO A 100 -9.42 -13.30 9.19
C PRO A 100 -10.45 -13.77 10.24
N ASN A 101 -10.35 -15.03 10.65
CA ASN A 101 -11.26 -15.60 11.65
C ASN A 101 -10.86 -15.31 13.12
N ASN A 102 -9.73 -14.63 13.34
CA ASN A 102 -9.26 -14.25 14.69
C ASN A 102 -8.33 -13.04 14.57
N THR A 103 -8.91 -11.85 14.60
CA THR A 103 -8.20 -10.59 14.44
C THR A 103 -7.17 -10.30 15.54
N SER A 104 -7.34 -10.92 16.72
CA SER A 104 -6.37 -10.80 17.81
C SER A 104 -5.12 -11.64 17.60
N LYS A 105 -5.15 -12.62 16.67
CA LYS A 105 -4.02 -13.51 16.40
C LYS A 105 -3.12 -12.93 15.33
N ILE A 106 -2.00 -12.34 15.74
CA ILE A 106 -0.94 -11.91 14.83
C ILE A 106 -0.22 -13.14 14.29
N VAL A 107 -0.29 -13.32 12.97
CA VAL A 107 0.35 -14.45 12.26
C VAL A 107 1.80 -14.12 11.93
N ARG A 108 2.05 -12.86 11.54
CA ARG A 108 3.38 -12.40 11.14
C ARG A 108 3.46 -10.88 11.24
N LYS A 109 4.66 -10.39 11.56
CA LYS A 109 5.00 -8.96 11.49
C LYS A 109 5.94 -8.72 10.32
N TYR A 110 5.76 -7.61 9.61
CA TYR A 110 6.64 -7.18 8.54
C TYR A 110 7.30 -5.86 8.92
N TYR A 111 8.61 -5.91 9.07
CA TYR A 111 9.44 -4.77 9.43
C TYR A 111 10.40 -4.46 8.28
N PRO A 112 10.24 -3.37 7.53
CA PRO A 112 11.09 -3.06 6.38
C PRO A 112 12.48 -2.53 6.76
N LYS A 113 12.94 -2.71 8.01
CA LYS A 113 14.23 -2.19 8.54
C LYS A 113 15.44 -2.46 7.65
N ARG A 114 15.41 -3.55 6.89
CA ARG A 114 16.51 -3.98 6.02
C ARG A 114 16.30 -3.63 4.55
N PHE A 115 15.18 -2.96 4.23
CA PHE A 115 14.89 -2.59 2.86
C PHE A 115 15.99 -1.66 2.32
N LYS A 116 16.49 -2.00 1.14
CA LYS A 116 17.44 -1.22 0.36
C LYS A 116 16.93 -1.12 -1.07
N LYS A 117 17.13 0.01 -1.74
CA LYS A 117 16.66 0.26 -3.13
C LYS A 117 17.07 -0.86 -4.12
N TRP A 118 18.26 -1.44 -3.98
CA TRP A 118 18.71 -2.55 -4.84
C TRP A 118 17.85 -3.81 -4.75
N MET A 119 17.04 -3.97 -3.68
CA MET A 119 16.15 -5.12 -3.50
C MET A 119 15.02 -5.18 -4.53
N PHE A 120 14.69 -4.06 -5.18
CA PHE A 120 13.75 -4.06 -6.30
C PHE A 120 14.17 -5.02 -7.43
N ARG A 121 15.48 -5.21 -7.65
CA ARG A 121 15.99 -6.19 -8.63
C ARG A 121 15.56 -7.63 -8.35
N PHE A 122 15.19 -7.92 -7.11
CA PHE A 122 14.69 -9.22 -6.66
C PHE A 122 13.17 -9.24 -6.53
N GLY A 123 12.49 -8.20 -7.02
CA GLY A 123 11.03 -8.08 -6.88
C GLY A 123 10.60 -7.92 -5.42
N ILE A 124 11.46 -7.32 -4.59
CA ILE A 124 11.18 -7.02 -3.18
C ILE A 124 10.93 -5.52 -3.07
N ALA A 125 9.75 -5.16 -2.57
CA ALA A 125 9.35 -3.79 -2.27
C ALA A 125 8.96 -3.67 -0.79
N PRO A 126 8.95 -2.47 -0.22
CA PRO A 126 8.40 -2.24 1.11
C PRO A 126 6.88 -2.51 1.17
N PRO A 127 6.28 -2.54 2.36
CA PRO A 127 4.86 -2.83 2.51
C PRO A 127 4.01 -1.66 1.99
N HIS A 128 3.30 -1.86 0.90
CA HIS A 128 2.49 -0.86 0.25
C HIS A 128 1.39 -0.25 1.17
N PRO A 129 0.63 -1.01 1.98
CA PRO A 129 -0.36 -0.41 2.88
C PRO A 129 0.22 0.51 3.96
N ALA A 130 1.52 0.34 4.29
CA ALA A 130 2.20 1.21 5.25
C ALA A 130 3.11 2.27 4.59
N PHE A 131 2.86 2.56 3.31
CA PHE A 131 3.61 3.51 2.48
C PHE A 131 2.84 4.82 2.37
N TYR A 132 3.25 5.84 3.12
CA TYR A 132 2.62 7.16 3.17
C TYR A 132 3.46 8.17 2.40
N VAL A 133 2.80 8.99 1.58
CA VAL A 133 3.45 9.80 0.54
C VAL A 133 2.89 11.22 0.55
N LYS A 134 3.73 12.23 0.39
CA LYS A 134 3.26 13.57 0.10
C LYS A 134 2.54 13.61 -1.26
N ARG A 135 1.31 14.17 -1.31
CA ARG A 135 0.43 14.20 -2.49
C ARG A 135 1.12 14.75 -3.72
N GLU A 136 1.96 15.78 -3.59
CA GLU A 136 2.74 16.39 -4.66
C GLU A 136 3.57 15.39 -5.49
N LEU A 137 3.95 14.23 -4.91
CA LEU A 137 4.72 13.22 -5.63
C LEU A 137 3.89 12.49 -6.68
N PHE A 138 2.59 12.32 -6.46
CA PHE A 138 1.69 11.77 -7.47
C PHE A 138 1.51 12.76 -8.64
N GLU A 139 1.41 14.04 -8.36
CA GLU A 139 1.33 15.10 -9.37
C GLU A 139 2.63 15.16 -10.21
N LYS A 140 3.76 14.99 -9.55
CA LYS A 140 5.09 15.11 -10.19
C LYS A 140 5.52 13.87 -10.94
N TYR A 141 5.24 12.69 -10.42
CA TYR A 141 5.78 11.42 -10.91
C TYR A 141 4.70 10.45 -11.41
N GLY A 142 3.42 10.86 -11.36
CA GLY A 142 2.28 10.11 -11.86
C GLY A 142 1.71 9.09 -10.89
N ASN A 143 0.49 8.67 -11.19
CA ASN A 143 -0.35 7.77 -10.41
C ASN A 143 -0.01 6.30 -10.65
N TYR A 144 -0.84 5.38 -10.14
CA TYR A 144 -0.70 3.94 -10.40
C TYR A 144 -0.93 3.62 -11.88
N ARG A 145 -0.19 2.66 -12.38
CA ARG A 145 -0.40 2.10 -13.73
C ARG A 145 -1.59 1.14 -13.72
N ILE A 146 -2.57 1.41 -14.56
CA ILE A 146 -3.79 0.60 -14.69
C ILE A 146 -3.61 -0.60 -15.64
N ASP A 147 -2.54 -0.63 -16.44
CA ASP A 147 -2.19 -1.76 -17.31
C ASP A 147 -1.49 -2.91 -16.55
N LEU A 148 -1.24 -2.72 -15.25
CA LEU A 148 -0.71 -3.72 -14.34
C LEU A 148 -1.82 -4.20 -13.40
N GLU A 149 -2.15 -5.49 -13.46
CA GLU A 149 -3.25 -6.01 -12.64
C GLU A 149 -2.84 -6.26 -11.18
N ILE A 150 -1.57 -6.61 -10.93
CA ILE A 150 -1.09 -7.00 -9.59
C ILE A 150 0.10 -6.16 -9.13
N ALA A 151 1.05 -5.82 -10.01
CA ALA A 151 2.31 -5.19 -9.64
C ALA A 151 2.32 -3.65 -9.77
N GLY A 152 1.17 -2.98 -9.76
CA GLY A 152 1.12 -1.51 -9.85
C GLY A 152 1.66 -0.82 -8.59
N ASP A 153 1.53 -1.45 -7.43
CA ASP A 153 2.17 -1.02 -6.18
C ASP A 153 3.70 -1.10 -6.25
N PHE A 154 4.21 -2.20 -6.80
CA PHE A 154 5.64 -2.37 -7.04
C PHE A 154 6.17 -1.32 -8.02
N ASP A 155 5.45 -1.06 -9.12
CA ASP A 155 5.80 -0.04 -10.10
C ASP A 155 5.88 1.36 -9.47
N LEU A 156 4.86 1.76 -8.71
CA LEU A 156 4.82 3.07 -8.05
C LEU A 156 6.02 3.24 -7.11
N MET A 157 6.26 2.27 -6.24
CA MET A 157 7.36 2.33 -5.29
C MET A 157 8.73 2.29 -5.97
N LEU A 158 8.89 1.51 -7.05
CA LEU A 158 10.10 1.49 -7.86
C LEU A 158 10.34 2.86 -8.51
N ARG A 159 9.31 3.47 -9.11
CA ARG A 159 9.42 4.81 -9.71
C ARG A 159 9.85 5.85 -8.69
N PHE A 160 9.15 5.93 -7.57
CA PHE A 160 9.43 6.95 -6.56
C PHE A 160 10.79 6.72 -5.90
N LEU A 161 11.05 5.52 -5.40
CA LEU A 161 12.22 5.28 -4.57
C LEU A 161 13.51 5.01 -5.34
N TYR A 162 13.43 4.36 -6.50
CA TYR A 162 14.61 3.95 -7.26
C TYR A 162 14.86 4.81 -8.48
N ILE A 163 13.84 5.08 -9.31
CA ILE A 163 14.02 5.82 -10.57
C ILE A 163 14.17 7.32 -10.29
N HIS A 164 13.28 7.89 -9.49
CA HIS A 164 13.31 9.32 -9.13
C HIS A 164 14.09 9.60 -7.84
N GLU A 165 14.63 8.56 -7.22
CA GLU A 165 15.47 8.63 -6.02
C GLU A 165 14.87 9.48 -4.89
N VAL A 166 13.53 9.53 -4.80
CA VAL A 166 12.84 10.30 -3.78
C VAL A 166 13.31 9.84 -2.39
N PRO A 167 13.70 10.78 -1.50
CA PRO A 167 14.08 10.46 -0.13
C PRO A 167 12.93 9.80 0.63
N PHE A 168 13.28 8.89 1.52
CA PHE A 168 12.30 8.19 2.36
C PHE A 168 12.89 7.79 3.70
N LYS A 169 12.01 7.62 4.69
CA LYS A 169 12.38 7.10 6.01
C LYS A 169 11.62 5.85 6.36
N LEU A 170 12.29 4.89 6.97
CA LEU A 170 11.69 3.70 7.56
C LEU A 170 11.35 3.99 9.03
N ILE A 171 10.08 3.91 9.38
CA ILE A 171 9.57 4.19 10.72
C ILE A 171 9.27 2.88 11.44
N ASN A 172 9.84 2.71 12.62
CA ASN A 172 9.65 1.49 13.40
C ASN A 172 8.36 1.53 14.23
N GLN A 173 7.23 1.80 13.59
CA GLN A 173 5.89 1.79 14.19
C GLN A 173 4.98 0.90 13.37
N ASN A 174 4.09 0.15 14.03
CA ASN A 174 3.12 -0.70 13.36
C ASN A 174 1.86 0.11 13.07
N TRP A 175 1.66 0.46 11.82
CA TRP A 175 0.52 1.29 11.43
C TRP A 175 -0.65 0.48 10.89
N ILE A 176 -0.37 -0.68 10.28
CA ILE A 176 -1.37 -1.45 9.55
C ILE A 176 -1.50 -2.86 10.11
N MET A 177 -2.73 -3.28 10.26
CA MET A 177 -3.13 -4.65 10.46
C MET A 177 -3.74 -5.18 9.16
N MET A 178 -3.04 -6.11 8.51
CA MET A 178 -3.38 -6.65 7.21
C MET A 178 -3.95 -8.06 7.32
N SER A 179 -5.06 -8.32 6.65
CA SER A 179 -5.66 -9.66 6.59
C SER A 179 -4.78 -10.63 5.78
N THR A 180 -4.72 -11.90 6.22
CA THR A 180 -4.07 -12.95 5.41
C THR A 180 -5.04 -13.49 4.37
N GLY A 181 -4.55 -13.77 3.13
CA GLY A 181 -5.36 -14.38 2.06
C GLY A 181 -5.79 -13.45 0.94
N GLY A 182 -5.20 -12.27 0.83
CA GLY A 182 -5.52 -11.30 -0.24
C GLY A 182 -5.24 -11.80 -1.68
N LYS A 183 -5.81 -11.12 -2.67
CA LYS A 183 -5.75 -11.45 -4.13
C LYS A 183 -4.33 -11.75 -4.66
N SER A 184 -3.33 -11.00 -4.21
CA SER A 184 -1.94 -11.16 -4.67
C SER A 184 -1.26 -12.46 -4.23
N THR A 185 -1.86 -13.16 -3.25
CA THR A 185 -1.34 -14.41 -2.69
C THR A 185 -2.26 -15.61 -2.97
N SER A 186 -3.39 -15.41 -3.64
CA SER A 186 -4.39 -16.43 -3.92
C SER A 186 -4.04 -17.25 -5.18
N GLY A 187 -3.16 -18.25 -5.03
CA GLY A 187 -2.91 -19.28 -6.04
C GLY A 187 -1.66 -19.04 -6.91
N TRP A 188 -1.22 -20.12 -7.57
CA TRP A 188 -0.01 -20.14 -8.42
C TRP A 188 -0.09 -19.18 -9.61
N GLN A 189 -1.28 -19.00 -10.17
CA GLN A 189 -1.47 -18.11 -11.32
C GLN A 189 -1.20 -16.65 -10.98
N SER A 190 -1.69 -16.17 -9.83
CA SER A 190 -1.42 -14.81 -9.35
C SER A 190 0.08 -14.59 -9.06
N ILE A 191 0.76 -15.61 -8.50
CA ILE A 191 2.20 -15.56 -8.25
C ILE A 191 2.98 -15.42 -9.56
N ILE A 192 2.64 -16.23 -10.56
CA ILE A 192 3.31 -16.20 -11.89
C ILE A 192 3.05 -14.85 -12.55
N LYS A 193 1.82 -14.37 -12.56
CA LYS A 193 1.42 -13.09 -13.15
C LYS A 193 2.17 -11.93 -12.49
N ASN A 194 2.14 -11.85 -11.17
CA ASN A 194 2.86 -10.84 -10.41
C ASN A 194 4.36 -10.83 -10.74
N ASN A 195 5.00 -12.01 -10.79
CA ASN A 195 6.42 -12.08 -11.11
C ASN A 195 6.73 -11.66 -12.56
N LYS A 196 5.84 -11.99 -13.52
CA LYS A 196 5.96 -11.51 -14.91
C LYS A 196 5.85 -9.99 -14.99
N ASP A 197 4.86 -9.41 -14.30
CA ASP A 197 4.66 -7.95 -14.25
C ASP A 197 5.88 -7.26 -13.62
N ILE A 198 6.41 -7.79 -12.52
CA ILE A 198 7.63 -7.27 -11.88
C ILE A 198 8.83 -7.27 -12.85
N ILE A 199 9.04 -8.38 -13.57
CA ILE A 199 10.13 -8.47 -14.57
C ILE A 199 9.91 -7.47 -15.69
N ARG A 200 8.67 -7.36 -16.21
CA ARG A 200 8.28 -6.39 -17.23
C ARG A 200 8.60 -4.96 -16.78
N VAL A 201 8.12 -4.57 -15.60
CA VAL A 201 8.34 -3.25 -15.02
C VAL A 201 9.83 -2.95 -14.85
N CYS A 202 10.60 -3.87 -14.27
CA CYS A 202 12.04 -3.70 -14.13
C CYS A 202 12.73 -3.49 -15.48
N ASN A 203 12.36 -4.25 -16.51
CA ASN A 203 12.95 -4.13 -17.85
C ASN A 203 12.60 -2.79 -18.51
N GLU A 204 11.36 -2.32 -18.39
CA GLU A 204 10.92 -1.01 -18.89
C GLU A 204 11.75 0.14 -18.31
N TYR A 205 12.11 0.06 -17.02
CA TYR A 205 13.00 1.02 -16.35
C TYR A 205 14.48 0.66 -16.42
N GLN A 206 14.89 -0.28 -17.25
CA GLN A 206 16.28 -0.71 -17.44
C GLN A 206 16.96 -1.19 -16.14
N LEU A 207 16.17 -1.61 -15.14
CA LEU A 207 16.68 -2.20 -13.92
C LEU A 207 17.05 -3.66 -14.18
N ARG A 208 18.34 -3.99 -14.17
CA ARG A 208 18.84 -5.35 -14.41
C ARG A 208 18.21 -6.34 -13.44
N THR A 209 17.35 -7.20 -13.95
CA THR A 209 16.72 -8.32 -13.25
C THR A 209 16.56 -9.51 -14.16
N ASN A 210 16.18 -10.64 -13.63
CA ASN A 210 15.80 -11.84 -14.39
C ASN A 210 14.88 -12.73 -13.53
N ILE A 211 14.39 -13.80 -14.15
CA ILE A 211 13.48 -14.73 -13.48
C ILE A 211 14.09 -15.35 -12.22
N LEU A 212 15.39 -15.69 -12.22
CA LEU A 212 16.07 -16.29 -11.08
C LEU A 212 16.15 -15.30 -9.91
N PHE A 213 16.45 -14.02 -10.19
CA PHE A 213 16.49 -12.97 -9.17
C PHE A 213 15.10 -12.80 -8.55
N VAL A 214 14.05 -12.64 -9.35
CA VAL A 214 12.69 -12.42 -8.84
C VAL A 214 12.17 -13.63 -8.06
N TYR A 215 12.47 -14.85 -8.49
CA TYR A 215 12.06 -16.06 -7.76
C TYR A 215 12.91 -16.33 -6.51
N SER A 216 14.15 -15.85 -6.44
CA SER A 216 15.00 -16.00 -5.25
C SER A 216 14.40 -15.33 -4.00
N LYS A 217 13.50 -14.32 -4.16
CA LYS A 217 12.79 -13.71 -3.02
C LYS A 217 12.03 -14.74 -2.16
N TYR A 218 11.57 -15.84 -2.76
CA TYR A 218 10.87 -16.88 -2.02
C TYR A 218 11.83 -17.70 -1.13
N LEU A 219 13.08 -17.92 -1.59
CA LEU A 219 14.14 -18.53 -0.78
C LEU A 219 14.58 -17.56 0.33
N LEU A 220 14.81 -16.28 0.01
CA LEU A 220 15.17 -15.27 1.01
C LEU A 220 14.13 -15.15 2.12
N LYS A 221 12.86 -15.37 1.79
CA LYS A 221 11.76 -15.42 2.76
C LYS A 221 11.90 -16.58 3.76
N LEU A 222 12.38 -17.73 3.31
CA LEU A 222 12.60 -18.93 4.19
C LEU A 222 13.75 -18.69 5.18
N PHE A 223 14.77 -17.92 4.79
CA PHE A 223 15.93 -17.61 5.64
C PHE A 223 15.74 -16.38 6.53
N GLY A 224 14.50 -15.88 6.69
CA GLY A 224 14.20 -14.76 7.58
C GLY A 224 14.83 -13.41 7.17
N MET A 225 15.32 -13.29 5.95
CA MET A 225 15.84 -12.04 5.39
C MET A 225 14.69 -11.15 4.88
N ARG A 226 13.91 -10.64 5.85
CA ARG A 226 12.83 -9.68 5.62
C ARG A 226 13.02 -8.47 6.52
#